data_1ed0bf0bf4e7900883277c5c3be426ac
#
_entry.id   1ed0bf0bf4e7900883277c5c3be426ac
#
_cell.length_a   1.000
_cell.length_b   1.000
_cell.length_c   1.000
_cell.angle_alpha   90.00
_cell.angle_beta   90.00
_cell.angle_gamma   90.00
#
_symmetry.space_group_name_H-M   'P 1'
#
loop_
_entity.id
_entity.type
_entity.pdbx_description
1 polymer ?
#
loop_
_entity_poly.entity_id
_entity_poly.type
_entity_poly.pdbx_seq_one_letter_code
_entity_poly.pdbx_strand_id
1 'polypeptide(L)'
;MKVVDVSTWQGEINWDEAKKHIDGVIIRCGYGDDIGSQDDEQFLRNISECERLDIPHGVYLYSYAANEAHMQSEVNHILRLIKGRTLQFPVYIDLEDADLRPYFNAELFRRMGDQIEEAGYWFGVYANLDWFRNTIGNSLDRFTKWVAQYNSKCDYTGGHDMWQY
;
A
#
# COMPACT_ATOMS: atom_id res chain seq x y z
N MET A 1 -17.27 6.34 1.05
CA MET A 1 -16.24 6.21 2.10
C MET A 1 -15.09 7.11 1.71
N LYS A 2 -14.62 7.94 2.64
CA LYS A 2 -13.48 8.84 2.44
C LYS A 2 -12.27 8.25 3.17
N VAL A 3 -11.36 7.65 2.41
CA VAL A 3 -10.09 7.11 2.90
C VAL A 3 -8.98 8.05 2.44
N VAL A 4 -8.04 8.35 3.31
CA VAL A 4 -6.86 9.16 2.99
C VAL A 4 -5.61 8.29 3.05
N ASP A 5 -4.60 8.64 2.29
CA ASP A 5 -3.27 8.06 2.43
C ASP A 5 -2.32 9.05 3.09
N VAL A 6 -1.41 8.54 3.92
CA VAL A 6 -0.50 9.36 4.71
C VAL A 6 0.89 8.73 4.82
N SER A 7 1.88 9.59 4.96
CA SER A 7 3.28 9.22 5.13
C SER A 7 4.01 10.29 5.95
N THR A 8 5.31 10.21 6.04
CA THR A 8 6.16 11.26 6.63
C THR A 8 5.94 12.64 5.98
N TRP A 9 5.48 12.68 4.72
CA TRP A 9 5.27 13.94 3.98
C TRP A 9 4.16 14.82 4.53
N GLN A 10 3.20 14.27 5.27
CA GLN A 10 2.15 15.02 5.96
C GLN A 10 2.60 15.56 7.33
N GLY A 11 3.81 15.20 7.78
CA GLY A 11 4.32 15.58 9.10
C GLY A 11 3.49 15.00 10.25
N GLU A 12 3.45 15.70 11.37
CA GLU A 12 2.63 15.29 12.52
C GLU A 12 1.15 15.65 12.31
N ILE A 13 0.33 14.62 12.19
CA ILE A 13 -1.11 14.75 12.01
C ILE A 13 -1.80 14.88 13.37
N ASN A 14 -2.77 15.80 13.49
CA ASN A 14 -3.70 15.84 14.61
C ASN A 14 -4.82 14.81 14.36
N TRP A 15 -4.63 13.60 14.86
CA TRP A 15 -5.54 12.48 14.63
C TRP A 15 -6.90 12.63 15.32
N ASP A 16 -6.99 13.33 16.47
CA ASP A 16 -8.26 13.62 17.14
C ASP A 16 -9.13 14.55 16.28
N GLU A 17 -8.52 15.42 15.48
CA GLU A 17 -9.24 16.26 14.52
C GLU A 17 -9.51 15.51 13.22
N ALA A 18 -8.50 14.82 12.66
CA ALA A 18 -8.61 14.11 11.39
C ALA A 18 -9.73 13.06 11.39
N LYS A 19 -9.89 12.30 12.49
CA LYS A 19 -10.95 11.30 12.67
C LYS A 19 -12.36 11.84 12.38
N LYS A 20 -12.62 13.12 12.59
CA LYS A 20 -13.94 13.72 12.35
C LYS A 20 -14.29 13.87 10.88
N HIS A 21 -13.32 13.71 9.99
CA HIS A 21 -13.43 14.05 8.57
C HIS A 21 -13.12 12.89 7.62
N ILE A 22 -12.70 11.73 8.15
CA ILE A 22 -12.30 10.55 7.37
C ILE A 22 -12.99 9.28 7.88
N ASP A 23 -13.16 8.32 6.99
CA ASP A 23 -13.70 6.99 7.31
C ASP A 23 -12.58 5.95 7.51
N GLY A 24 -11.35 6.28 7.10
CA GLY A 24 -10.20 5.40 7.25
C GLY A 24 -8.93 5.96 6.64
N VAL A 25 -7.84 5.22 6.77
CA VAL A 25 -6.51 5.65 6.33
C VAL A 25 -5.65 4.49 5.81
N ILE A 26 -4.84 4.74 4.79
CA ILE A 26 -3.77 3.85 4.35
C ILE A 26 -2.44 4.53 4.69
N ILE A 27 -1.63 3.88 5.53
CA ILE A 27 -0.43 4.48 6.12
C ILE A 27 0.81 3.91 5.43
N ARG A 28 1.70 4.78 4.91
CA ARG A 28 2.98 4.30 4.41
C ARG A 28 3.78 3.66 5.54
N CYS A 29 4.14 2.40 5.39
CA CYS A 29 5.03 1.75 6.36
C CYS A 29 6.51 1.98 6.02
N GLY A 30 6.85 2.14 4.76
CA GLY A 30 8.21 2.38 4.31
C GLY A 30 8.34 2.27 2.80
N TYR A 31 9.55 2.03 2.35
CA TYR A 31 9.88 1.80 0.94
C TYR A 31 11.03 0.80 0.83
N GLY A 32 11.03 -0.02 -0.24
CA GLY A 32 12.12 -0.93 -0.57
C GLY A 32 12.46 -1.95 0.52
N ASP A 33 13.75 -2.24 0.62
CA ASP A 33 14.30 -3.33 1.43
C ASP A 33 14.05 -3.19 2.94
N ASP A 34 14.12 -4.32 3.65
CA ASP A 34 13.99 -4.39 5.12
C ASP A 34 15.21 -3.80 5.84
N ILE A 35 15.33 -2.49 5.74
CA ILE A 35 16.39 -1.69 6.37
C ILE A 35 15.73 -0.57 7.18
N GLY A 36 16.04 -0.46 8.47
CA GLY A 36 15.38 0.49 9.38
C GLY A 36 15.41 1.95 8.93
N SER A 37 16.37 2.37 8.09
CA SER A 37 16.39 3.71 7.48
C SER A 37 15.38 3.89 6.34
N GLN A 38 14.73 2.84 5.90
CA GLN A 38 13.67 2.85 4.90
C GLN A 38 12.27 2.75 5.51
N ASP A 39 12.15 2.59 6.82
CA ASP A 39 10.90 2.74 7.53
C ASP A 39 10.38 4.18 7.38
N ASP A 40 9.08 4.36 7.23
CA ASP A 40 8.50 5.71 7.26
C ASP A 40 8.58 6.27 8.69
N GLU A 41 9.19 7.44 8.84
CA GLU A 41 9.47 8.05 10.17
C GLU A 41 8.20 8.30 10.99
N GLN A 42 7.05 8.50 10.35
CA GLN A 42 5.77 8.72 11.01
C GLN A 42 4.94 7.45 11.17
N PHE A 43 5.40 6.32 10.62
CA PHE A 43 4.60 5.08 10.58
C PHE A 43 4.12 4.64 11.95
N LEU A 44 5.04 4.46 12.91
CA LEU A 44 4.69 3.95 14.24
C LEU A 44 3.75 4.88 14.99
N ARG A 45 3.95 6.19 14.84
CA ARG A 45 3.05 7.19 15.41
C ARG A 45 1.66 7.10 14.77
N ASN A 46 1.61 7.13 13.45
CA ASN A 46 0.34 7.14 12.72
C ASN A 46 -0.50 5.90 12.99
N ILE A 47 0.10 4.71 12.92
CA ILE A 47 -0.64 3.46 13.15
C ILE A 47 -1.11 3.34 14.60
N SER A 48 -0.29 3.74 15.58
CA SER A 48 -0.67 3.72 17.00
C SER A 48 -1.82 4.68 17.32
N GLU A 49 -1.84 5.86 16.68
CA GLU A 49 -2.94 6.81 16.82
C GLU A 49 -4.23 6.31 16.17
N CYS A 50 -4.14 5.64 15.01
CA CYS A 50 -5.30 5.01 14.40
C CYS A 50 -5.88 3.92 15.30
N GLU A 51 -5.03 3.07 15.89
CA GLU A 51 -5.45 2.05 16.87
C GLU A 51 -6.08 2.70 18.11
N ARG A 52 -5.47 3.74 18.68
CA ARG A 52 -6.00 4.47 19.85
C ARG A 52 -7.39 5.05 19.61
N LEU A 53 -7.64 5.50 18.39
CA LEU A 53 -8.87 6.19 18.02
C LEU A 53 -9.89 5.29 17.30
N ASP A 54 -9.62 3.99 17.15
CA ASP A 54 -10.45 3.07 16.36
C ASP A 54 -10.73 3.60 14.94
N ILE A 55 -9.70 4.17 14.28
CA ILE A 55 -9.78 4.55 12.88
C ILE A 55 -9.44 3.33 12.02
N PRO A 56 -10.35 2.87 11.13
CA PRO A 56 -10.04 1.78 10.21
C PRO A 56 -8.80 2.11 9.37
N HIS A 57 -7.83 1.19 9.34
CA HIS A 57 -6.57 1.45 8.65
C HIS A 57 -6.00 0.23 7.94
N GLY A 58 -5.23 0.51 6.91
CA GLY A 58 -4.33 -0.39 6.20
C GLY A 58 -2.97 0.26 6.04
N VAL A 59 -2.09 -0.41 5.33
CA VAL A 59 -0.73 0.10 5.10
C VAL A 59 -0.32 0.00 3.65
N TYR A 60 0.71 0.74 3.24
CA TYR A 60 1.36 0.53 1.96
C TYR A 60 2.88 0.63 2.05
N LEU A 61 3.56 -0.09 1.17
CA LEU A 61 5.01 0.00 0.95
C LEU A 61 5.27 0.43 -0.49
N TYR A 62 6.12 1.45 -0.68
CA TYR A 62 6.60 1.86 -2.00
C TYR A 62 7.65 0.86 -2.49
N SER A 63 7.39 0.19 -3.60
CA SER A 63 8.20 -0.95 -4.04
C SER A 63 9.31 -0.60 -5.03
N TYR A 64 10.46 -1.24 -4.82
CA TYR A 64 11.58 -1.32 -5.75
C TYR A 64 11.92 -2.77 -6.14
N ALA A 65 11.02 -3.72 -5.90
CA ALA A 65 11.28 -5.16 -6.06
C ALA A 65 11.45 -5.57 -7.51
N ALA A 66 12.66 -5.47 -8.04
CA ALA A 66 13.03 -5.89 -9.39
C ALA A 66 13.43 -7.37 -9.51
N ASN A 67 13.57 -8.09 -8.40
CA ASN A 67 13.98 -9.49 -8.34
C ASN A 67 13.47 -10.15 -7.04
N GLU A 68 13.69 -11.46 -6.94
CA GLU A 68 13.21 -12.27 -5.82
C GLU A 68 13.81 -11.84 -4.46
N ALA A 69 15.08 -11.46 -4.43
CA ALA A 69 15.73 -11.05 -3.18
C ALA A 69 15.13 -9.74 -2.65
N HIS A 70 14.89 -8.75 -3.51
CA HIS A 70 14.21 -7.51 -3.14
C HIS A 70 12.76 -7.77 -2.74
N MET A 71 12.03 -8.58 -3.50
CA MET A 71 10.66 -8.96 -3.15
C MET A 71 10.58 -9.57 -1.75
N GLN A 72 11.46 -10.54 -1.44
CA GLN A 72 11.47 -11.16 -0.11
C GLN A 72 11.84 -10.17 0.98
N SER A 73 12.77 -9.26 0.70
CA SER A 73 13.15 -8.19 1.62
C SER A 73 11.96 -7.26 1.92
N GLU A 74 11.22 -6.85 0.90
CA GLU A 74 10.02 -6.02 1.06
C GLU A 74 8.90 -6.73 1.83
N VAL A 75 8.68 -8.03 1.62
CA VAL A 75 7.76 -8.84 2.42
C VAL A 75 8.17 -8.82 3.90
N ASN A 76 9.45 -9.06 4.17
CA ASN A 76 9.97 -9.04 5.54
C ASN A 76 9.82 -7.65 6.18
N HIS A 77 10.08 -6.58 5.42
CA HIS A 77 9.90 -5.20 5.84
C HIS A 77 8.47 -4.92 6.32
N ILE A 78 7.49 -5.23 5.46
CA ILE A 78 6.08 -5.08 5.78
C ILE A 78 5.73 -5.88 7.03
N LEU A 79 6.00 -7.19 7.03
CA LEU A 79 5.60 -8.08 8.11
C LEU A 79 6.28 -7.72 9.45
N ARG A 80 7.51 -7.23 9.44
CA ARG A 80 8.18 -6.71 10.63
C ARG A 80 7.41 -5.53 11.25
N LEU A 81 7.01 -4.57 10.41
CA LEU A 81 6.37 -3.34 10.86
C LEU A 81 4.93 -3.53 11.34
N ILE A 82 4.19 -4.47 10.74
CA ILE A 82 2.79 -4.72 11.11
C ILE A 82 2.60 -5.90 12.07
N LYS A 83 3.69 -6.50 12.54
CA LYS A 83 3.64 -7.67 13.43
C LYS A 83 2.74 -7.45 14.64
N GLY A 84 1.75 -8.32 14.78
CA GLY A 84 0.82 -8.30 15.92
C GLY A 84 -0.26 -7.23 15.84
N ARG A 85 -0.36 -6.51 14.72
CA ARG A 85 -1.40 -5.49 14.50
C ARG A 85 -2.57 -6.08 13.72
N THR A 86 -3.74 -5.47 13.88
CA THR A 86 -4.95 -5.83 13.13
C THR A 86 -5.27 -4.71 12.14
N LEU A 87 -5.32 -5.05 10.86
CA LEU A 87 -5.64 -4.11 9.80
C LEU A 87 -7.08 -4.35 9.30
N GLN A 88 -7.84 -3.29 9.07
CA GLN A 88 -9.20 -3.34 8.52
C GLN A 88 -9.21 -3.12 7.00
N PHE A 89 -8.12 -2.57 6.46
CA PHE A 89 -7.87 -2.43 5.04
C PHE A 89 -6.64 -3.26 4.62
N PRO A 90 -6.45 -3.49 3.30
CA PRO A 90 -5.31 -4.25 2.80
C PRO A 90 -3.94 -3.68 3.15
N VAL A 91 -2.95 -4.54 3.03
CA VAL A 91 -1.56 -4.18 2.77
C VAL A 91 -1.41 -3.95 1.28
N TYR A 92 -1.15 -2.71 0.87
CA TYR A 92 -0.94 -2.38 -0.53
C TYR A 92 0.55 -2.36 -0.88
N ILE A 93 0.87 -2.93 -2.04
CA ILE A 93 2.15 -2.69 -2.68
C ILE A 93 1.99 -1.57 -3.71
N ASP A 94 2.82 -0.55 -3.61
CA ASP A 94 2.78 0.64 -4.45
C ASP A 94 3.73 0.47 -5.64
N LEU A 95 3.16 0.34 -6.84
CA LEU A 95 3.85 0.07 -8.10
C LEU A 95 3.76 1.30 -9.01
N GLU A 96 4.60 2.29 -8.77
CA GLU A 96 4.65 3.49 -9.61
C GLU A 96 6.06 3.94 -9.97
N ASP A 97 7.09 3.27 -9.43
CA ASP A 97 8.47 3.61 -9.71
C ASP A 97 8.84 3.35 -11.18
N ALA A 98 9.31 4.40 -11.87
CA ALA A 98 9.64 4.33 -13.29
C ALA A 98 10.81 3.39 -13.59
N ASP A 99 11.76 3.29 -12.67
CA ASP A 99 12.95 2.43 -12.83
C ASP A 99 12.61 0.96 -12.56
N LEU A 100 11.56 0.70 -11.77
CA LEU A 100 11.03 -0.65 -11.58
C LEU A 100 10.30 -1.17 -12.83
N ARG A 101 9.65 -0.30 -13.58
CA ARG A 101 8.73 -0.68 -14.66
C ARG A 101 9.31 -1.64 -15.70
N PRO A 102 10.56 -1.47 -16.20
CA PRO A 102 11.18 -2.43 -17.14
C PRO A 102 11.42 -3.83 -16.55
N TYR A 103 11.46 -3.93 -15.22
CA TYR A 103 11.73 -5.17 -14.49
C TYR A 103 10.46 -5.76 -13.86
N PHE A 104 9.28 -5.16 -14.11
CA PHE A 104 8.02 -5.66 -13.57
C PHE A 104 7.83 -7.13 -13.92
N ASN A 105 7.63 -7.95 -12.90
CA ASN A 105 7.35 -9.36 -13.02
C ASN A 105 6.14 -9.73 -12.16
N ALA A 106 5.00 -9.97 -12.79
CA ALA A 106 3.76 -10.30 -12.11
C ALA A 106 3.86 -11.49 -11.16
N GLU A 107 4.72 -12.48 -11.47
CA GLU A 107 4.91 -13.65 -10.61
C GLU A 107 5.55 -13.29 -9.27
N LEU A 108 6.50 -12.35 -9.25
CA LEU A 108 7.08 -11.85 -7.99
C LEU A 108 5.99 -11.24 -7.11
N PHE A 109 5.13 -10.40 -7.67
CA PHE A 109 4.09 -9.73 -6.90
C PHE A 109 2.92 -10.66 -6.51
N ARG A 110 2.65 -11.72 -7.29
CA ARG A 110 1.74 -12.79 -6.83
C ARG A 110 2.29 -13.49 -5.60
N ARG A 111 3.57 -13.88 -5.62
CA ARG A 111 4.23 -14.55 -4.50
C ARG A 111 4.36 -13.64 -3.27
N MET A 112 4.59 -12.34 -3.47
CA MET A 112 4.51 -11.34 -2.40
C MET A 112 3.13 -11.36 -1.76
N GLY A 113 2.07 -11.27 -2.57
CA GLY A 113 0.69 -11.30 -2.09
C GLY A 113 0.35 -12.59 -1.36
N ASP A 114 0.77 -13.75 -1.89
CA ASP A 114 0.56 -15.05 -1.24
C ASP A 114 1.18 -15.08 0.18
N GLN A 115 2.41 -14.57 0.35
CA GLN A 115 3.09 -14.54 1.65
C GLN A 115 2.40 -13.57 2.64
N ILE A 116 1.93 -12.42 2.17
CA ILE A 116 1.19 -11.45 3.01
C ILE A 116 -0.16 -12.06 3.44
N GLU A 117 -0.86 -12.75 2.52
CA GLU A 117 -2.13 -13.41 2.82
C GLU A 117 -1.95 -14.63 3.75
N GLU A 118 -0.88 -15.41 3.59
CA GLU A 118 -0.51 -16.49 4.52
C GLU A 118 -0.21 -15.97 5.93
N ALA A 119 0.29 -14.75 6.05
CA ALA A 119 0.49 -14.07 7.34
C ALA A 119 -0.81 -13.53 7.95
N GLY A 120 -1.96 -13.67 7.26
CA GLY A 120 -3.28 -13.29 7.75
C GLY A 120 -3.73 -11.88 7.39
N TYR A 121 -3.07 -11.21 6.45
CA TYR A 121 -3.42 -9.87 6.00
C TYR A 121 -4.01 -9.89 4.59
N TRP A 122 -4.89 -8.97 4.30
CA TRP A 122 -5.41 -8.74 2.96
C TRP A 122 -4.35 -8.08 2.09
N PHE A 123 -4.15 -8.54 0.86
CA PHE A 123 -3.19 -7.93 -0.05
C PHE A 123 -3.88 -7.14 -1.16
N GLY A 124 -3.27 -6.04 -1.55
CA GLY A 124 -3.72 -5.18 -2.64
C GLY A 124 -2.57 -4.55 -3.43
N VAL A 125 -2.92 -4.00 -4.58
CA VAL A 125 -1.98 -3.32 -5.47
C VAL A 125 -2.45 -1.90 -5.69
N TYR A 126 -1.55 -0.94 -5.43
CA TYR A 126 -1.71 0.45 -5.84
C TYR A 126 -0.85 0.74 -7.05
N ALA A 127 -1.41 1.43 -8.01
CA ALA A 127 -0.70 2.02 -9.14
C ALA A 127 -1.53 3.13 -9.79
N ASN A 128 -0.90 3.95 -10.61
CA ASN A 128 -1.63 4.87 -11.47
C ASN A 128 -2.29 4.14 -12.66
N LEU A 129 -3.23 4.83 -13.32
CA LEU A 129 -3.99 4.28 -14.44
C LEU A 129 -3.12 3.74 -15.58
N ASP A 130 -1.99 4.40 -15.88
CA ASP A 130 -1.08 3.99 -16.95
C ASP A 130 -0.37 2.67 -16.62
N TRP A 131 0.06 2.49 -15.38
CA TRP A 131 0.62 1.23 -14.91
C TRP A 131 -0.39 0.08 -15.03
N PHE A 132 -1.62 0.29 -14.58
CA PHE A 132 -2.66 -0.73 -14.69
C PHE A 132 -2.97 -1.09 -16.15
N ARG A 133 -3.04 -0.10 -17.05
CA ARG A 133 -3.36 -0.35 -18.47
C ARG A 133 -2.22 -0.99 -19.25
N ASN A 134 -0.99 -0.52 -19.03
CA ASN A 134 0.12 -0.77 -19.95
C ASN A 134 1.22 -1.67 -19.37
N THR A 135 1.15 -2.04 -18.07
CA THR A 135 2.16 -2.86 -17.41
C THR A 135 1.54 -4.02 -16.65
N ILE A 136 0.64 -3.76 -15.71
CA ILE A 136 0.02 -4.78 -14.86
C ILE A 136 -1.02 -5.58 -15.65
N GLY A 137 -1.87 -4.91 -16.44
CA GLY A 137 -2.97 -5.56 -17.16
C GLY A 137 -3.89 -6.30 -16.19
N ASN A 138 -4.17 -7.56 -16.53
CA ASN A 138 -4.95 -8.49 -15.71
C ASN A 138 -4.11 -9.44 -14.85
N SER A 139 -2.79 -9.25 -14.83
CA SER A 139 -1.87 -10.21 -14.22
C SER A 139 -2.00 -10.33 -12.69
N LEU A 140 -2.55 -9.30 -12.03
CA LEU A 140 -2.76 -9.23 -10.58
C LEU A 140 -4.25 -9.09 -10.20
N ASP A 141 -5.18 -9.54 -11.06
CA ASP A 141 -6.63 -9.34 -10.91
C ASP A 141 -7.24 -9.99 -9.67
N ARG A 142 -6.59 -10.99 -9.09
CA ARG A 142 -7.06 -11.64 -7.87
C ARG A 142 -6.96 -10.75 -6.63
N PHE A 143 -6.14 -9.71 -6.67
CA PHE A 143 -5.90 -8.82 -5.55
C PHE A 143 -6.75 -7.55 -5.62
N THR A 144 -6.98 -6.95 -4.47
CA THR A 144 -7.61 -5.63 -4.33
C THR A 144 -6.84 -4.58 -5.11
N LYS A 145 -7.54 -3.70 -5.82
CA LYS A 145 -6.92 -2.66 -6.65
C LYS A 145 -7.26 -1.27 -6.14
N TRP A 146 -6.23 -0.47 -5.95
CA TRP A 146 -6.32 0.95 -5.65
C TRP A 146 -5.71 1.73 -6.82
N VAL A 147 -6.56 2.37 -7.61
CA VAL A 147 -6.17 3.07 -8.85
C VAL A 147 -6.01 4.55 -8.60
N ALA A 148 -4.86 5.12 -8.94
CA ALA A 148 -4.66 6.56 -8.93
C ALA A 148 -4.93 7.17 -10.32
N GLN A 149 -5.83 8.15 -10.34
CA GLN A 149 -6.11 8.97 -11.52
C GLN A 149 -6.76 10.27 -11.10
N TYR A 150 -6.08 11.39 -11.29
CA TYR A 150 -6.62 12.73 -11.03
C TYR A 150 -7.61 13.12 -12.13
N ASN A 151 -8.88 12.81 -11.93
CA ASN A 151 -9.95 13.06 -12.89
C ASN A 151 -11.30 13.17 -12.13
N SER A 152 -12.37 13.51 -12.86
CA SER A 152 -13.74 13.53 -12.32
C SER A 152 -14.38 12.14 -12.18
N LYS A 153 -13.77 11.11 -12.77
CA LYS A 153 -14.15 9.69 -12.67
C LYS A 153 -12.93 8.81 -12.90
N CYS A 154 -12.96 7.60 -12.38
CA CYS A 154 -11.96 6.59 -12.71
C CYS A 154 -12.27 6.00 -14.09
N ASP A 155 -11.28 6.07 -15.01
CA ASP A 155 -11.39 5.51 -16.37
C ASP A 155 -10.83 4.08 -16.48
N TYR A 156 -10.44 3.46 -15.38
CA TYR A 156 -9.99 2.07 -15.37
C TYR A 156 -11.20 1.12 -15.49
N THR A 157 -11.17 0.25 -16.48
CA THR A 157 -12.28 -0.67 -16.80
C THR A 157 -12.10 -2.08 -16.24
N GLY A 158 -10.92 -2.40 -15.67
CA GLY A 158 -10.61 -3.71 -15.12
C GLY A 158 -11.19 -3.98 -13.71
N GLY A 159 -12.04 -3.07 -13.20
CA GLY A 159 -12.56 -3.12 -11.83
C GLY A 159 -11.52 -2.60 -10.81
N HIS A 160 -12.00 -1.86 -9.82
CA HIS A 160 -11.17 -1.34 -8.73
C HIS A 160 -11.98 -1.24 -7.46
N ASP A 161 -11.31 -1.33 -6.31
CA ASP A 161 -11.92 -1.26 -4.98
C ASP A 161 -11.77 0.13 -4.38
N MET A 162 -10.67 0.81 -4.72
CA MET A 162 -10.38 2.18 -4.33
C MET A 162 -9.91 3.02 -5.51
N TRP A 163 -10.23 4.30 -5.48
CA TRP A 163 -9.80 5.29 -6.45
C TRP A 163 -9.27 6.53 -5.73
N GLN A 164 -8.03 6.93 -6.08
CA GLN A 164 -7.40 8.17 -5.63
C GLN A 164 -7.55 9.25 -6.71
N TYR A 165 -8.08 10.41 -6.29
CA TYR A 165 -8.37 11.56 -7.16
C TYR A 165 -7.92 12.89 -6.56
#